data_f54c5ea715ad2a4fe12aa927f0553f77
#
_entry.id   f54c5ea715ad2a4fe12aa927f0553f77
#
_cell.length_a   1.000
_cell.length_b   1.000
_cell.length_c   1.000
_cell.angle_alpha   90.00
_cell.angle_beta   90.00
_cell.angle_gamma   90.00
#
_symmetry.space_group_name_H-M   'P 1'
#
loop_
_entity.id
_entity.type
_entity.pdbx_description
1 polymer ?
#
loop_
_entity_poly.entity_id
_entity_poly.type
_entity_poly.pdbx_seq_one_letter_code
_entity_poly.pdbx_strand_id
1 'polypeptide(L)'
;MEHNERLLHSKDDESIKMLIERGWPLDFEEFLRYDYDRRRGGWKALAFLQDKGLCGDVNDFFSRIFTKEHDLGFPVFPSIKEVVDAIHAAGGVALCAHAASSFHGPGLAATLLELAKEDFDGFECYHSGHSREDTAALLTYCRQHQLLVSGGSDCHGSFVP
;
A
#
# COMPACT_ATOMS: atom_id res chain seq x y z
N MET A 1 -14.00 5.77 -1.42
CA MET A 1 -12.87 5.77 -2.38
C MET A 1 -12.37 7.18 -2.69
N GLU A 2 -13.19 8.12 -3.14
CA GLU A 2 -12.76 9.50 -3.48
C GLU A 2 -12.03 10.26 -2.36
N HIS A 3 -12.38 10.01 -1.08
CA HIS A 3 -11.70 10.67 0.04
C HIS A 3 -10.23 10.24 0.14
N ASN A 4 -9.97 8.93 0.11
CA ASN A 4 -8.60 8.40 0.19
C ASN A 4 -7.77 8.77 -1.05
N GLU A 5 -8.39 8.81 -2.23
CA GLU A 5 -7.72 9.27 -3.46
C GLU A 5 -7.27 10.73 -3.33
N ARG A 6 -8.13 11.61 -2.78
CA ARG A 6 -7.75 13.01 -2.51
C ARG A 6 -6.60 13.12 -1.50
N LEU A 7 -6.63 12.31 -0.43
CA LEU A 7 -5.54 12.29 0.55
C LEU A 7 -4.21 11.88 -0.08
N LEU A 8 -4.22 10.87 -0.95
CA LEU A 8 -3.02 10.41 -1.65
C LEU A 8 -2.50 11.46 -2.64
N HIS A 9 -3.40 12.09 -3.43
CA HIS A 9 -2.99 13.18 -4.34
C HIS A 9 -2.40 14.37 -3.58
N SER A 10 -3.00 14.75 -2.45
CA SER A 10 -2.44 15.82 -1.60
C SER A 10 -1.05 15.44 -1.09
N LYS A 11 -0.85 14.17 -0.76
CA LYS A 11 0.45 13.69 -0.28
C LYS A 11 1.51 13.64 -1.41
N ASP A 12 1.11 13.34 -2.63
CA ASP A 12 1.98 13.46 -3.81
C ASP A 12 2.46 14.91 -3.99
N ASP A 13 1.54 15.87 -3.93
CA ASP A 13 1.85 17.30 -4.02
C ASP A 13 2.81 17.75 -2.92
N GLU A 14 2.55 17.36 -1.67
CA GLU A 14 3.40 17.66 -0.52
C GLU A 14 4.82 17.08 -0.73
N SER A 15 4.90 15.84 -1.20
CA SER A 15 6.18 15.15 -1.42
C SER A 15 7.03 15.89 -2.43
N ILE A 16 6.46 16.30 -3.56
CA ILE A 16 7.20 17.02 -4.60
C ILE A 16 7.63 18.42 -4.12
N LYS A 17 6.76 19.15 -3.42
CA LYS A 17 7.10 20.46 -2.83
C LYS A 17 8.25 20.33 -1.84
N MET A 18 8.20 19.34 -0.95
CA MET A 18 9.25 19.08 0.04
C MET A 18 10.61 18.80 -0.64
N LEU A 19 10.61 18.00 -1.69
CA LEU A 19 11.84 17.70 -2.44
C LEU A 19 12.41 18.96 -3.10
N ILE A 20 11.57 19.83 -3.67
CA ILE A 20 11.97 21.10 -4.22
C ILE A 20 12.60 22.01 -3.15
N GLU A 21 11.97 22.15 -1.98
CA GLU A 21 12.49 22.92 -0.86
C GLU A 21 13.85 22.40 -0.37
N ARG A 22 14.13 21.12 -0.56
CA ARG A 22 15.42 20.47 -0.25
C ARG A 22 16.43 20.52 -1.40
N GLY A 23 16.13 21.28 -2.44
CA GLY A 23 17.04 21.55 -3.56
C GLY A 23 17.09 20.47 -4.62
N TRP A 24 16.09 19.59 -4.69
CA TRP A 24 15.97 18.63 -5.78
C TRP A 24 15.65 19.37 -7.10
N PRO A 25 16.21 18.94 -8.24
CA PRO A 25 16.03 19.60 -9.53
C PRO A 25 14.64 19.31 -10.13
N LEU A 26 13.61 19.76 -9.45
CA LEU A 26 12.20 19.53 -9.78
C LEU A 26 11.48 20.87 -9.94
N ASP A 27 10.44 20.89 -10.76
CA ASP A 27 9.52 22.00 -10.94
C ASP A 27 8.09 21.56 -10.64
N PHE A 28 7.40 22.28 -9.73
CA PHE A 28 6.07 21.90 -9.30
C PHE A 28 5.02 22.10 -10.39
N GLU A 29 5.15 23.14 -11.22
CA GLU A 29 4.24 23.37 -12.35
C GLU A 29 4.38 22.30 -13.42
N GLU A 30 5.60 21.80 -13.62
CA GLU A 30 5.83 20.65 -14.49
C GLU A 30 5.17 19.39 -13.91
N PHE A 31 5.31 19.15 -12.59
CA PHE A 31 4.63 18.04 -11.92
C PHE A 31 3.11 18.14 -12.04
N LEU A 32 2.51 19.31 -11.85
CA LEU A 32 1.06 19.48 -11.98
C LEU A 32 0.56 19.11 -13.38
N ARG A 33 1.33 19.47 -14.42
CA ARG A 33 1.01 19.17 -15.83
C ARG A 33 1.39 17.77 -16.26
N TYR A 34 2.16 17.04 -15.45
CA TYR A 34 2.62 15.70 -15.78
C TYR A 34 1.44 14.74 -15.84
N ASP A 35 1.26 14.11 -17.00
CA ASP A 35 0.27 13.06 -17.25
C ASP A 35 0.99 11.71 -17.24
N TYR A 36 0.77 10.90 -16.21
CA TYR A 36 1.38 9.60 -16.13
C TYR A 36 0.45 8.49 -16.63
N ASP A 37 1.03 7.55 -17.36
CA ASP A 37 0.31 6.38 -17.83
C ASP A 37 -0.02 5.43 -16.67
N ARG A 38 -1.27 5.42 -16.21
CA ARG A 38 -1.76 4.56 -15.12
C ARG A 38 -1.55 3.06 -15.38
N ARG A 39 -1.37 2.65 -16.65
CA ARG A 39 -1.06 1.25 -17.00
C ARG A 39 0.34 0.83 -16.53
N ARG A 40 1.22 1.76 -16.25
CA ARG A 40 2.53 1.49 -15.63
C ARG A 40 2.38 1.01 -14.19
N GLY A 41 1.22 1.24 -13.56
CA GLY A 41 1.00 1.08 -12.13
C GLY A 41 1.61 2.24 -11.31
N GLY A 42 1.58 2.10 -9.98
CA GLY A 42 2.10 3.11 -9.08
C GLY A 42 1.22 4.34 -8.97
N TRP A 43 1.86 5.48 -8.73
CA TRP A 43 1.22 6.77 -8.52
C TRP A 43 2.01 7.89 -9.17
N LYS A 44 1.39 9.06 -9.27
CA LYS A 44 1.90 10.18 -10.07
C LYS A 44 3.30 10.63 -9.64
N ALA A 45 3.55 10.82 -8.34
CA ALA A 45 4.85 11.29 -7.86
C ALA A 45 5.97 10.27 -8.14
N LEU A 46 5.73 8.98 -7.93
CA LEU A 46 6.70 7.94 -8.26
C LEU A 46 7.04 7.94 -9.76
N ALA A 47 6.01 7.94 -10.62
CA ALA A 47 6.21 7.93 -12.07
C ALA A 47 6.98 9.18 -12.55
N PHE A 48 6.63 10.35 -12.02
CA PHE A 48 7.32 11.60 -12.33
C PHE A 48 8.80 11.57 -11.95
N LEU A 49 9.13 11.10 -10.74
CA LEU A 49 10.51 10.99 -10.28
C LEU A 49 11.31 9.96 -11.08
N GLN A 50 10.69 8.86 -11.47
CA GLN A 50 11.32 7.86 -12.35
C GLN A 50 11.63 8.45 -13.73
N ASP A 51 10.69 9.14 -14.36
CA ASP A 51 10.87 9.74 -15.68
C ASP A 51 11.91 10.88 -15.66
N LYS A 52 12.11 11.51 -14.51
CA LYS A 52 13.21 12.46 -14.26
C LYS A 52 14.56 11.79 -13.98
N GLY A 53 14.62 10.46 -13.86
CA GLY A 53 15.82 9.73 -13.47
C GLY A 53 16.26 9.97 -12.02
N LEU A 54 15.36 10.45 -11.17
CA LEU A 54 15.61 10.77 -9.76
C LEU A 54 15.20 9.65 -8.80
N CYS A 55 14.44 8.67 -9.29
CA CYS A 55 14.01 7.49 -8.55
C CYS A 55 14.18 6.24 -9.42
N GLY A 56 14.69 5.17 -8.85
CA GLY A 56 14.86 3.88 -9.55
C GLY A 56 13.56 3.08 -9.61
N ASP A 57 13.10 2.65 -8.46
CA ASP A 57 11.92 1.81 -8.31
C ASP A 57 11.13 2.18 -7.03
N VAL A 58 10.11 1.39 -6.72
CA VAL A 58 9.28 1.59 -5.53
C VAL A 58 10.08 1.43 -4.23
N ASN A 59 11.08 0.54 -4.20
CA ASN A 59 11.92 0.34 -3.01
C ASN A 59 12.84 1.55 -2.80
N ASP A 60 13.41 2.09 -3.87
CA ASP A 60 14.20 3.33 -3.83
C ASP A 60 13.34 4.51 -3.35
N PHE A 61 12.09 4.60 -3.81
CA PHE A 61 11.16 5.63 -3.35
C PHE A 61 10.96 5.59 -1.83
N PHE A 62 10.62 4.43 -1.26
CA PHE A 62 10.35 4.32 0.16
C PHE A 62 11.59 4.32 1.04
N SER A 63 12.75 3.88 0.54
CA SER A 63 13.98 3.83 1.33
C SER A 63 14.74 5.16 1.36
N ARG A 64 14.61 5.99 0.31
CA ARG A 64 15.42 7.18 0.11
C ARG A 64 14.62 8.48 0.01
N ILE A 65 13.42 8.42 -0.53
CA ILE A 65 12.63 9.63 -0.85
C ILE A 65 11.49 9.82 0.14
N PHE A 66 10.60 8.86 0.26
CA PHE A 66 9.43 8.93 1.14
C PHE A 66 9.78 8.45 2.55
N THR A 67 10.54 9.25 3.28
CA THR A 67 11.09 8.90 4.58
C THR A 67 10.76 9.94 5.64
N LYS A 68 10.85 9.56 6.92
CA LYS A 68 10.71 10.48 8.05
C LYS A 68 11.80 11.57 8.05
N GLU A 69 12.96 11.29 7.49
CA GLU A 69 14.04 12.28 7.33
C GLU A 69 13.62 13.43 6.41
N HIS A 70 12.79 13.13 5.41
CA HIS A 70 12.18 14.13 4.55
C HIS A 70 10.85 14.69 5.11
N ASP A 71 10.49 14.34 6.34
CA ASP A 71 9.22 14.70 6.96
C ASP A 71 7.99 14.23 6.14
N LEU A 72 8.16 13.11 5.45
CA LEU A 72 7.12 12.49 4.65
C LEU A 72 6.59 11.25 5.34
N GLY A 73 5.29 11.07 5.28
CA GLY A 73 4.59 9.92 5.82
C GLY A 73 3.21 9.78 5.17
N PHE A 74 2.57 8.63 5.40
CA PHE A 74 1.22 8.42 4.90
C PHE A 74 0.22 9.36 5.58
N PRO A 75 -0.86 9.77 4.89
CA PRO A 75 -1.96 10.48 5.52
C PRO A 75 -2.64 9.59 6.57
N VAL A 76 -3.40 10.21 7.46
CA VAL A 76 -4.23 9.46 8.41
C VAL A 76 -5.41 8.89 7.64
N PHE A 77 -5.40 7.59 7.45
CA PHE A 77 -6.49 6.85 6.82
C PHE A 77 -7.57 6.49 7.85
N PRO A 78 -8.79 6.14 7.40
CA PRO A 78 -9.79 5.51 8.26
C PRO A 78 -9.21 4.26 8.95
N SER A 79 -9.70 3.96 10.15
CA SER A 79 -9.32 2.74 10.85
C SER A 79 -9.74 1.49 10.05
N ILE A 80 -9.10 0.36 10.34
CA ILE A 80 -9.46 -0.93 9.72
C ILE A 80 -10.95 -1.21 9.96
N LYS A 81 -11.41 -1.01 11.20
CA LYS A 81 -12.82 -1.21 11.55
C LYS A 81 -13.77 -0.37 10.70
N GLU A 82 -13.51 0.93 10.53
CA GLU A 82 -14.35 1.80 9.71
C GLU A 82 -14.41 1.34 8.24
N VAL A 83 -13.29 0.83 7.71
CA VAL A 83 -13.23 0.30 6.34
C VAL A 83 -14.01 -0.99 6.23
N VAL A 84 -13.83 -1.94 7.15
CA VAL A 84 -14.55 -3.22 7.19
C VAL A 84 -16.04 -2.99 7.34
N ASP A 85 -16.46 -2.13 8.27
CA ASP A 85 -17.87 -1.77 8.48
C ASP A 85 -18.50 -1.19 7.19
N ALA A 86 -17.75 -0.33 6.48
CA ALA A 86 -18.23 0.27 5.24
C ALA A 86 -18.38 -0.77 4.11
N ILE A 87 -17.47 -1.74 4.02
CA ILE A 87 -17.54 -2.85 3.06
C ILE A 87 -18.78 -3.71 3.35
N HIS A 88 -18.99 -4.08 4.62
CA HIS A 88 -20.15 -4.87 5.04
C HIS A 88 -21.48 -4.13 4.83
N ALA A 89 -21.51 -2.84 5.14
CA ALA A 89 -22.70 -2.01 4.89
C ALA A 89 -23.06 -1.92 3.40
N ALA A 90 -22.09 -2.06 2.52
CA ALA A 90 -22.30 -2.14 1.07
C ALA A 90 -22.64 -3.55 0.57
N GLY A 91 -22.76 -4.55 1.45
CA GLY A 91 -22.98 -5.96 1.10
C GLY A 91 -21.73 -6.67 0.56
N GLY A 92 -20.55 -6.09 0.80
CA GLY A 92 -19.27 -6.65 0.37
C GLY A 92 -18.65 -7.61 1.38
N VAL A 93 -17.52 -8.19 1.00
CA VAL A 93 -16.70 -9.11 1.80
C VAL A 93 -15.32 -8.48 2.01
N ALA A 94 -14.89 -8.36 3.26
CA ALA A 94 -13.62 -7.74 3.64
C ALA A 94 -12.53 -8.80 3.79
N LEU A 95 -11.56 -8.82 2.90
CA LEU A 95 -10.40 -9.71 2.96
C LEU A 95 -9.13 -8.92 3.25
N CYS A 96 -8.33 -9.39 4.21
CA CYS A 96 -7.03 -8.80 4.50
C CYS A 96 -6.01 -9.25 3.46
N ALA A 97 -5.45 -8.31 2.69
CA ALA A 97 -4.42 -8.55 1.70
C ALA A 97 -3.06 -8.81 2.36
N HIS A 98 -2.24 -9.67 1.74
CA HIS A 98 -0.83 -9.97 2.05
C HIS A 98 -0.46 -9.89 3.55
N ALA A 99 -1.24 -10.54 4.43
CA ALA A 99 -1.14 -10.42 5.90
C ALA A 99 0.23 -10.80 6.50
N ALA A 100 1.04 -11.59 5.80
CA ALA A 100 2.42 -11.92 6.23
C ALA A 100 3.48 -10.93 5.74
N SER A 101 3.09 -9.88 5.00
CA SER A 101 4.02 -8.84 4.59
C SER A 101 4.58 -8.09 5.80
N SER A 102 5.88 -7.76 5.75
CA SER A 102 6.56 -6.92 6.76
C SER A 102 5.92 -5.53 6.91
N PHE A 103 5.13 -5.11 5.94
CA PHE A 103 4.33 -3.89 5.99
C PHE A 103 3.34 -3.88 7.17
N HIS A 104 2.80 -5.04 7.55
CA HIS A 104 1.84 -5.16 8.65
C HIS A 104 2.48 -5.32 10.04
N GLY A 105 3.77 -5.60 10.11
CA GLY A 105 4.44 -5.75 11.40
C GLY A 105 5.60 -6.78 11.42
N PRO A 106 6.07 -7.12 12.62
CA PRO A 106 7.31 -7.89 12.78
C PRO A 106 7.18 -9.39 12.46
N GLY A 107 6.00 -9.86 12.07
CA GLY A 107 5.76 -11.24 11.65
C GLY A 107 4.31 -11.66 11.76
N LEU A 108 3.93 -12.67 10.98
CA LEU A 108 2.55 -13.11 10.81
C LEU A 108 1.81 -13.41 12.12
N ALA A 109 2.47 -14.06 13.08
CA ALA A 109 1.80 -14.42 14.35
C ALA A 109 1.34 -13.20 15.14
N ALA A 110 2.19 -12.16 15.22
CA ALA A 110 1.83 -10.90 15.88
C ALA A 110 0.76 -10.15 15.10
N THR A 111 0.88 -10.10 13.77
CA THR A 111 -0.10 -9.49 12.88
C THR A 111 -1.48 -10.13 13.02
N LEU A 112 -1.58 -11.46 13.05
CA LEU A 112 -2.84 -12.16 13.22
C LEU A 112 -3.51 -11.87 14.57
N LEU A 113 -2.74 -11.71 15.66
CA LEU A 113 -3.30 -11.33 16.97
C LEU A 113 -3.97 -9.95 16.94
N GLU A 114 -3.45 -9.02 16.18
CA GLU A 114 -4.05 -7.70 16.01
C GLU A 114 -5.24 -7.75 15.04
N LEU A 115 -5.08 -8.37 13.87
CA LEU A 115 -6.13 -8.47 12.86
C LEU A 115 -7.32 -9.33 13.29
N ALA A 116 -7.12 -10.26 14.24
CA ALA A 116 -8.21 -11.05 14.83
C ALA A 116 -9.22 -10.20 15.63
N LYS A 117 -8.87 -8.95 15.96
CA LYS A 117 -9.76 -8.00 16.63
C LYS A 117 -10.67 -7.27 15.65
N GLU A 118 -10.34 -7.34 14.37
CA GLU A 118 -11.07 -6.74 13.27
C GLU A 118 -11.98 -7.79 12.61
N ASP A 119 -13.11 -7.37 12.11
CA ASP A 119 -14.17 -8.27 11.62
C ASP A 119 -13.96 -8.64 10.14
N PHE A 120 -12.75 -9.13 9.80
CA PHE A 120 -12.45 -9.62 8.47
C PHE A 120 -13.17 -10.94 8.16
N ASP A 121 -13.71 -11.04 6.95
CA ASP A 121 -14.31 -12.28 6.43
C ASP A 121 -13.26 -13.31 5.99
N GLY A 122 -12.00 -12.87 5.77
CA GLY A 122 -10.94 -13.77 5.34
C GLY A 122 -9.61 -13.10 5.09
N PHE A 123 -8.68 -13.89 4.55
CA PHE A 123 -7.31 -13.48 4.29
C PHE A 123 -6.83 -13.89 2.90
N GLU A 124 -5.96 -13.08 2.33
CA GLU A 124 -5.13 -13.50 1.21
C GLU A 124 -4.05 -14.45 1.72
N CYS A 125 -4.26 -15.75 1.52
CA CYS A 125 -3.33 -16.78 1.98
C CYS A 125 -2.24 -17.06 0.95
N TYR A 126 -2.58 -17.00 -0.34
CA TYR A 126 -1.65 -17.25 -1.44
C TYR A 126 -1.17 -15.92 -2.02
N HIS A 127 0.06 -15.56 -1.70
CA HIS A 127 0.69 -14.33 -2.19
C HIS A 127 2.15 -14.60 -2.56
N SER A 128 2.65 -13.94 -3.61
CA SER A 128 4.04 -14.13 -4.10
C SER A 128 5.11 -13.79 -3.05
N GLY A 129 4.80 -12.86 -2.13
CA GLY A 129 5.67 -12.46 -1.03
C GLY A 129 5.55 -13.29 0.25
N HIS A 130 4.65 -14.28 0.31
CA HIS A 130 4.51 -15.15 1.47
C HIS A 130 5.48 -16.34 1.39
N SER A 131 6.07 -16.72 2.52
CA SER A 131 6.76 -17.98 2.63
C SER A 131 5.77 -19.16 2.59
N ARG A 132 6.27 -20.37 2.39
CA ARG A 132 5.44 -21.58 2.46
C ARG A 132 4.86 -21.77 3.86
N GLU A 133 5.63 -21.42 4.87
CA GLU A 133 5.28 -21.47 6.29
C GLU A 133 4.15 -20.48 6.60
N ASP A 134 4.24 -19.26 6.13
CA ASP A 134 3.19 -18.25 6.29
C ASP A 134 1.90 -18.65 5.60
N THR A 135 2.00 -19.13 4.37
CA THR A 135 0.84 -19.66 3.62
C THR A 135 0.16 -20.79 4.40
N ALA A 136 0.93 -21.75 4.92
CA ALA A 136 0.38 -22.87 5.70
C ALA A 136 -0.28 -22.40 7.01
N ALA A 137 0.33 -21.42 7.68
CA ALA A 137 -0.20 -20.84 8.91
C ALA A 137 -1.52 -20.10 8.65
N LEU A 138 -1.59 -19.26 7.61
CA LEU A 138 -2.80 -18.53 7.20
C LEU A 138 -3.94 -19.48 6.82
N LEU A 139 -3.66 -20.53 6.04
CA LEU A 139 -4.66 -21.55 5.68
C LEU A 139 -5.19 -22.29 6.92
N THR A 140 -4.31 -22.58 7.86
CA THR A 140 -4.69 -23.25 9.12
C THR A 140 -5.58 -22.32 9.95
N TYR A 141 -5.19 -21.06 10.07
CA TYR A 141 -5.96 -20.04 10.77
C TYR A 141 -7.34 -19.85 10.16
N CYS A 142 -7.42 -19.64 8.84
CA CYS A 142 -8.70 -19.49 8.15
C CYS A 142 -9.62 -20.70 8.33
N ARG A 143 -9.07 -21.91 8.26
CA ARG A 143 -9.84 -23.15 8.49
C ARG A 143 -10.39 -23.22 9.92
N GLN A 144 -9.58 -22.89 10.93
CA GLN A 144 -9.97 -22.94 12.34
C GLN A 144 -11.07 -21.92 12.66
N HIS A 145 -11.04 -20.77 12.03
CA HIS A 145 -11.98 -19.68 12.25
C HIS A 145 -13.10 -19.59 11.20
N GLN A 146 -13.17 -20.55 10.26
CA GLN A 146 -14.17 -20.61 9.19
C GLN A 146 -14.16 -19.35 8.29
N LEU A 147 -12.97 -18.79 8.06
CA LEU A 147 -12.74 -17.61 7.25
C LEU A 147 -12.50 -17.96 5.78
N LEU A 148 -12.76 -16.99 4.90
CA LEU A 148 -12.52 -17.10 3.47
C LEU A 148 -11.01 -17.06 3.16
N VAL A 149 -10.66 -17.64 2.01
CA VAL A 149 -9.29 -17.70 1.50
C VAL A 149 -9.26 -17.08 0.12
N SER A 150 -8.29 -16.20 -0.13
CA SER A 150 -8.01 -15.65 -1.45
C SER A 150 -6.54 -15.79 -1.82
N GLY A 151 -6.21 -15.39 -3.04
CA GLY A 151 -4.84 -15.30 -3.53
C GLY A 151 -4.67 -14.20 -4.56
N GLY A 152 -3.47 -13.63 -4.59
CA GLY A 152 -3.08 -12.58 -5.51
C GLY A 152 -1.56 -12.39 -5.56
N SER A 153 -1.10 -11.51 -6.42
CA SER A 153 0.32 -11.19 -6.58
C SER A 153 0.67 -9.77 -6.11
N ASP A 154 -0.33 -8.95 -5.79
CA ASP A 154 -0.18 -7.52 -5.55
C ASP A 154 0.57 -6.79 -6.69
N CYS A 155 0.36 -7.27 -7.92
CA CYS A 155 1.02 -6.71 -9.10
C CYS A 155 0.56 -5.27 -9.36
N HIS A 156 1.52 -4.35 -9.40
CA HIS A 156 1.32 -2.93 -9.69
C HIS A 156 1.88 -2.51 -11.07
N GLY A 157 1.90 -3.42 -12.02
CA GLY A 157 2.42 -3.18 -13.35
C GLY A 157 3.92 -3.50 -13.47
N SER A 158 4.60 -2.77 -14.36
CA SER A 158 5.97 -3.12 -14.75
C SER A 158 7.04 -2.91 -13.66
N PHE A 159 6.75 -2.19 -12.59
CA PHE A 159 7.70 -1.91 -11.51
C PHE A 159 7.49 -2.75 -10.23
N VAL A 160 6.40 -3.48 -10.14
CA VAL A 160 6.16 -4.57 -9.19
C VAL A 160 5.46 -5.69 -9.96
N PRO A 161 6.22 -6.55 -10.67
CA PRO A 161 5.65 -7.60 -11.52
C PRO A 161 4.99 -8.74 -10.73
#